data_af5490c83de1beaf0d5cd7f19f07600d
#
_entry.id   af5490c83de1beaf0d5cd7f19f07600d
#
_cell.length_a   1.000
_cell.length_b   1.000
_cell.length_c   1.000
_cell.angle_alpha   90.00
_cell.angle_beta   90.00
_cell.angle_gamma   90.00
#
_symmetry.space_group_name_H-M   'P 1'
#
loop_
_entity.id
_entity.type
_entity.pdbx_description
1 polymer ?
#
loop_
_entity_poly.entity_id
_entity_poly.type
_entity_poly.pdbx_seq_one_letter_code
_entity_poly.pdbx_strand_id
1 'polypeptide(L)'
;MSNARATHLTRRGVLAAGGALGLGAVLAACGDDDGKSGGSESTKAAAAKSGPWTFKDDRGTTVKLDKVPANIVAFTGVAAALHDYGVEVKGVFGPTTIKDGKADVQAGDMDVSKLTVLGNEWGQFNIEKYAALAPDVLISTLFDSAGTLWYVPEESKAKILKLAPSVGISVYDRQMPVSLQRMLALAVSLGADEKSARIAEAKKKFETAAERLRTAAKARPEIKVLAGSASQDIFYVSGSNLSIDLEYFKALGVNIVEPSAKALKASGGWFENLSWENVDKYPADVIIMDDRSATIQPADITEATWKKLPAVKAGQVIARSPEPIVSYDKCTPLLDNLAEAIEKAKKVA
;
A
#
# COMPACT_ATOMS: atom_id res chain seq x y z
N MET A 1 -6.49 29.75 -55.28
CA MET A 1 -6.85 31.17 -55.07
C MET A 1 -6.94 31.35 -53.57
N SER A 2 -5.96 31.89 -53.10
CA SER A 2 -5.64 33.19 -52.50
C SER A 2 -5.63 33.12 -50.98
N ASN A 3 -4.46 33.04 -50.41
CA ASN A 3 -3.66 34.02 -49.64
C ASN A 3 -4.17 34.29 -48.24
N ALA A 4 -3.44 33.86 -47.26
CA ALA A 4 -2.29 34.46 -46.57
C ALA A 4 -2.66 35.66 -45.68
N ARG A 5 -2.33 35.57 -44.39
CA ARG A 5 -1.34 36.48 -43.79
C ARG A 5 -1.12 36.19 -42.29
N ALA A 6 0.12 35.88 -41.99
CA ALA A 6 0.74 35.96 -40.69
C ALA A 6 0.92 37.43 -40.26
N THR A 7 0.80 37.72 -38.96
CA THR A 7 1.43 38.91 -38.38
C THR A 7 2.06 38.57 -37.04
N HIS A 8 3.38 38.65 -37.04
CA HIS A 8 4.25 38.80 -35.86
C HIS A 8 4.11 40.20 -35.27
N LEU A 9 4.22 40.35 -33.96
CA LEU A 9 4.74 41.53 -33.25
C LEU A 9 5.23 41.12 -31.88
N THR A 10 6.41 41.11 -31.68
CA THR A 10 7.61 41.65 -31.03
C THR A 10 7.41 42.39 -29.71
N ARG A 11 8.34 41.98 -28.84
CA ARG A 11 8.84 42.46 -27.54
C ARG A 11 8.98 44.00 -27.38
N ARG A 12 9.05 44.36 -26.08
CA ARG A 12 9.69 45.50 -25.38
C ARG A 12 8.72 46.55 -24.85
N GLY A 13 8.84 46.78 -23.57
CA GLY A 13 9.66 47.65 -22.75
C GLY A 13 8.70 48.38 -21.80
N VAL A 14 8.98 48.74 -20.67
CA VAL A 14 9.92 49.54 -19.92
C VAL A 14 9.32 49.94 -18.56
N LEU A 15 10.03 49.65 -17.52
CA LEU A 15 10.49 50.38 -16.32
C LEU A 15 9.68 51.52 -15.68
N ALA A 16 9.78 51.50 -14.34
CA ALA A 16 10.01 52.55 -13.35
C ALA A 16 8.75 53.16 -12.73
N ALA A 17 8.68 53.46 -11.49
CA ALA A 17 9.46 53.76 -10.30
C ALA A 17 8.47 54.12 -9.20
N GLY A 18 8.74 53.79 -7.96
CA GLY A 18 9.24 54.70 -6.97
C GLY A 18 8.46 54.74 -5.67
N GLY A 19 9.23 54.69 -4.58
CA GLY A 19 9.00 55.38 -3.30
C GLY A 19 8.37 54.53 -2.19
N ALA A 20 9.04 54.12 -1.20
CA ALA A 20 9.94 54.60 -0.14
C ALA A 20 9.24 54.77 1.23
N LEU A 21 9.92 54.16 2.23
CA LEU A 21 10.04 54.52 3.65
C LEU A 21 9.01 54.03 4.66
N GLY A 22 9.56 53.29 5.61
CA GLY A 22 8.96 52.98 6.92
C GLY A 22 9.90 52.12 7.78
N LEU A 23 10.94 52.77 8.36
CA LEU A 23 11.87 52.19 9.33
C LEU A 23 11.17 51.96 10.69
N GLY A 24 11.41 50.85 11.32
CA GLY A 24 11.10 50.56 12.72
C GLY A 24 12.02 49.48 13.26
N ALA A 25 13.20 49.91 13.72
CA ALA A 25 14.13 49.09 14.47
C ALA A 25 13.73 49.05 15.94
N VAL A 26 13.74 47.91 16.58
CA VAL A 26 13.93 47.80 18.05
C VAL A 26 14.91 46.68 18.36
N LEU A 27 15.84 47.02 19.20
CA LEU A 27 17.10 46.45 19.59
C LEU A 27 17.04 45.14 20.39
N ALA A 28 18.15 44.50 20.34
CA ALA A 28 18.67 43.34 21.04
C ALA A 28 18.57 43.38 22.58
N ALA A 29 18.49 42.18 23.16
CA ALA A 29 19.14 41.87 24.43
C ALA A 29 19.73 40.47 24.38
N CYS A 30 21.03 40.40 24.51
CA CYS A 30 21.83 39.18 24.75
C CYS A 30 21.54 38.65 26.16
N GLY A 31 21.56 37.34 26.31
CA GLY A 31 21.71 36.64 27.59
C GLY A 31 22.19 35.22 27.28
N ASP A 32 23.47 34.99 27.52
CA ASP A 32 24.09 33.65 27.61
C ASP A 32 23.46 32.88 28.76
N ASP A 33 23.11 31.63 28.54
CA ASP A 33 23.39 30.57 29.51
C ASP A 33 23.36 29.17 28.89
N ASP A 34 24.33 28.37 29.24
CA ASP A 34 24.53 26.98 28.80
C ASP A 34 23.47 26.02 29.34
N GLY A 35 22.89 25.20 28.48
CA GLY A 35 22.00 24.11 28.88
C GLY A 35 21.74 23.12 27.77
N LYS A 36 22.52 22.04 27.70
CA LYS A 36 22.19 20.85 26.91
C LYS A 36 20.78 20.38 27.16
N SER A 37 19.93 20.34 26.12
CA SER A 37 18.69 19.56 26.13
C SER A 37 18.44 18.99 24.75
N GLY A 38 18.26 17.67 24.73
CA GLY A 38 18.06 16.88 23.53
C GLY A 38 16.86 17.36 22.70
N GLY A 39 17.10 17.60 21.43
CA GLY A 39 16.08 17.97 20.46
C GLY A 39 15.13 16.79 20.22
N SER A 40 13.94 16.86 20.78
CA SER A 40 12.78 16.13 20.30
C SER A 40 12.31 16.86 19.04
N GLU A 41 12.50 16.24 17.88
CA GLU A 41 11.89 16.72 16.64
C GLU A 41 10.35 16.64 16.80
N SER A 42 9.76 17.76 17.14
CA SER A 42 8.32 17.92 17.06
C SER A 42 7.94 17.92 15.58
N THR A 43 7.37 16.82 15.12
CA THR A 43 6.67 16.72 13.83
C THR A 43 5.60 17.83 13.80
N LYS A 44 5.87 18.91 13.06
CA LYS A 44 4.83 19.88 12.70
C LYS A 44 3.75 19.12 11.92
N ALA A 45 2.60 18.95 12.55
CA ALA A 45 1.40 18.51 11.86
C ALA A 45 1.19 19.41 10.64
N ALA A 46 1.03 18.81 9.46
CA ALA A 46 0.75 19.54 8.23
C ALA A 46 -0.50 20.41 8.47
N ALA A 47 -0.44 21.68 8.08
CA ALA A 47 -1.57 22.59 8.21
C ALA A 47 -2.76 22.00 7.45
N ALA A 48 -3.86 21.73 8.15
CA ALA A 48 -5.08 21.17 7.56
C ALA A 48 -5.50 22.04 6.36
N LYS A 49 -5.59 21.43 5.19
CA LYS A 49 -6.13 22.12 4.00
C LYS A 49 -7.57 22.52 4.31
N SER A 50 -7.89 23.80 4.19
CA SER A 50 -9.24 24.33 4.32
C SER A 50 -9.90 24.47 2.95
N GLY A 51 -11.22 24.24 2.87
CA GLY A 51 -12.00 24.39 1.64
C GLY A 51 -12.59 23.10 1.10
N PRO A 52 -13.32 23.17 -0.03
CA PRO A 52 -13.98 22.02 -0.61
C PRO A 52 -12.98 20.91 -1.00
N TRP A 53 -13.38 19.66 -0.75
CA TRP A 53 -12.61 18.48 -1.12
C TRP A 53 -13.29 17.72 -2.25
N THR A 54 -12.50 17.31 -3.22
CA THR A 54 -12.98 16.49 -4.32
C THR A 54 -11.94 15.42 -4.64
N PHE A 55 -12.40 14.17 -4.75
CA PHE A 55 -11.55 13.05 -5.17
C PHE A 55 -12.30 12.13 -6.12
N LYS A 56 -11.71 11.84 -7.27
CA LYS A 56 -12.19 10.83 -8.22
C LYS A 56 -11.47 9.52 -7.95
N ASP A 57 -12.21 8.51 -7.53
CA ASP A 57 -11.68 7.19 -7.19
C ASP A 57 -11.46 6.28 -8.42
N ASP A 58 -10.98 5.07 -8.18
CA ASP A 58 -10.65 4.13 -9.25
C ASP A 58 -11.88 3.38 -9.84
N ARG A 59 -13.06 3.58 -9.24
CA ARG A 59 -14.35 3.19 -9.84
C ARG A 59 -14.87 4.26 -10.83
N GLY A 60 -14.18 5.39 -10.94
CA GLY A 60 -14.63 6.55 -11.69
C GLY A 60 -15.63 7.43 -10.93
N THR A 61 -15.96 7.10 -9.68
CA THR A 61 -16.86 7.86 -8.81
C THR A 61 -16.13 9.09 -8.28
N THR A 62 -16.80 10.26 -8.33
CA THR A 62 -16.27 11.51 -7.78
C THR A 62 -16.99 11.82 -6.48
N VAL A 63 -16.26 11.81 -5.37
CA VAL A 63 -16.73 12.29 -4.06
C VAL A 63 -16.44 13.76 -3.94
N LYS A 64 -17.44 14.53 -3.48
CA LYS A 64 -17.34 15.99 -3.23
C LYS A 64 -17.85 16.27 -1.83
N LEU A 65 -17.06 17.00 -1.06
CA LEU A 65 -17.40 17.45 0.30
C LEU A 65 -17.09 18.95 0.42
N ASP A 66 -17.81 19.66 1.27
CA ASP A 66 -17.61 21.10 1.49
C ASP A 66 -16.29 21.42 2.20
N LYS A 67 -15.67 20.43 2.83
CA LYS A 67 -14.38 20.51 3.52
C LYS A 67 -13.58 19.23 3.34
N VAL A 68 -12.28 19.31 3.59
CA VAL A 68 -11.41 18.12 3.66
C VAL A 68 -11.92 17.20 4.77
N PRO A 69 -12.09 15.87 4.53
CA PRO A 69 -12.54 14.91 5.53
C PRO A 69 -11.67 14.92 6.78
N ALA A 70 -12.27 14.99 7.95
CA ALA A 70 -11.62 14.92 9.25
C ALA A 70 -11.92 13.58 9.97
N ASN A 71 -13.14 13.06 9.79
CA ASN A 71 -13.55 11.78 10.34
C ASN A 71 -13.44 10.70 9.27
N ILE A 72 -12.20 10.28 9.00
CA ILE A 72 -11.90 9.24 8.02
C ILE A 72 -12.04 7.87 8.68
N VAL A 73 -12.77 6.97 8.04
CA VAL A 73 -12.83 5.55 8.38
C VAL A 73 -12.28 4.76 7.20
N ALA A 74 -11.33 3.87 7.45
CA ALA A 74 -10.65 3.18 6.36
C ALA A 74 -10.43 1.68 6.63
N PHE A 75 -10.34 0.89 5.55
CA PHE A 75 -9.78 -0.45 5.62
C PHE A 75 -8.38 -0.40 6.24
N THR A 76 -8.05 -1.37 7.08
CA THR A 76 -6.81 -1.35 7.89
C THR A 76 -5.56 -1.07 7.07
N GLY A 77 -5.36 -1.78 5.94
CA GLY A 77 -4.19 -1.55 5.09
C GLY A 77 -4.17 -0.17 4.41
N VAL A 78 -5.35 0.43 4.14
CA VAL A 78 -5.46 1.82 3.65
C VAL A 78 -5.11 2.80 4.76
N ALA A 79 -5.63 2.57 5.97
CA ALA A 79 -5.33 3.41 7.13
C ALA A 79 -3.82 3.44 7.43
N ALA A 80 -3.16 2.27 7.39
CA ALA A 80 -1.73 2.14 7.56
C ALA A 80 -0.95 2.89 6.47
N ALA A 81 -1.36 2.79 5.21
CA ALA A 81 -0.73 3.54 4.12
C ALA A 81 -0.91 5.07 4.27
N LEU A 82 -2.09 5.52 4.70
CA LEU A 82 -2.35 6.93 4.99
C LEU A 82 -1.50 7.44 6.17
N HIS A 83 -1.38 6.62 7.23
CA HIS A 83 -0.52 6.91 8.38
C HIS A 83 0.94 7.13 7.97
N ASP A 84 1.48 6.28 7.09
CA ASP A 84 2.84 6.43 6.54
C ASP A 84 3.03 7.77 5.81
N TYR A 85 1.97 8.34 5.24
CA TYR A 85 1.97 9.65 4.60
C TYR A 85 1.58 10.80 5.53
N GLY A 86 1.35 10.53 6.84
CA GLY A 86 1.03 11.55 7.84
C GLY A 86 -0.44 11.93 7.89
N VAL A 87 -1.35 11.08 7.40
CA VAL A 87 -2.81 11.25 7.49
C VAL A 87 -3.39 10.25 8.48
N GLU A 88 -4.01 10.77 9.55
CA GLU A 88 -4.60 9.93 10.60
C GLU A 88 -6.08 9.63 10.31
N VAL A 89 -6.53 8.46 10.72
CA VAL A 89 -7.92 8.02 10.62
C VAL A 89 -8.57 7.90 12.00
N LYS A 90 -9.91 7.93 12.07
CA LYS A 90 -10.66 7.79 13.31
C LYS A 90 -11.09 6.36 13.62
N GLY A 91 -11.29 5.57 12.58
CA GLY A 91 -11.72 4.19 12.72
C GLY A 91 -11.21 3.33 11.58
N VAL A 92 -11.12 2.04 11.86
CA VAL A 92 -10.62 1.04 10.93
C VAL A 92 -11.53 -0.19 10.89
N PHE A 93 -11.46 -0.92 9.81
CA PHE A 93 -12.11 -2.22 9.65
C PHE A 93 -11.21 -3.15 8.82
N GLY A 94 -11.29 -4.45 9.11
CA GLY A 94 -10.38 -5.46 8.60
C GLY A 94 -9.30 -5.83 9.61
N PRO A 95 -8.33 -6.69 9.26
CA PRO A 95 -7.31 -7.20 10.18
C PRO A 95 -6.50 -6.07 10.80
N THR A 96 -6.79 -5.74 12.05
CA THR A 96 -6.18 -4.64 12.80
C THR A 96 -5.39 -5.16 13.99
N THR A 97 -5.97 -6.15 14.70
CA THR A 97 -5.35 -6.77 15.88
C THR A 97 -5.42 -8.27 15.81
N ILE A 98 -4.41 -8.94 16.35
CA ILE A 98 -4.40 -10.39 16.58
C ILE A 98 -5.01 -10.72 17.94
N LYS A 99 -5.16 -12.04 18.26
CA LYS A 99 -5.91 -12.52 19.45
C LYS A 99 -5.43 -11.97 20.79
N ASP A 100 -4.15 -11.63 20.92
CA ASP A 100 -3.56 -11.06 22.14
C ASP A 100 -3.65 -9.52 22.20
N GLY A 101 -4.38 -8.89 21.27
CA GLY A 101 -4.57 -7.44 21.20
C GLY A 101 -3.41 -6.67 20.59
N LYS A 102 -2.35 -7.35 20.14
CA LYS A 102 -1.26 -6.70 19.38
C LYS A 102 -1.71 -6.33 17.98
N ALA A 103 -0.98 -5.42 17.37
CA ALA A 103 -1.22 -5.03 15.98
C ALA A 103 -1.06 -6.24 15.03
N ASP A 104 -1.99 -6.37 14.08
CA ASP A 104 -1.84 -7.26 12.93
C ASP A 104 -0.79 -6.69 11.96
N VAL A 105 -0.18 -7.54 11.15
CA VAL A 105 0.80 -7.11 10.13
C VAL A 105 0.21 -6.07 9.16
N GLN A 106 -1.10 -6.16 8.88
CA GLN A 106 -1.80 -5.19 8.03
C GLN A 106 -2.03 -3.82 8.68
N ALA A 107 -1.85 -3.70 10.00
CA ALA A 107 -1.94 -2.42 10.71
C ALA A 107 -0.65 -1.58 10.60
N GLY A 108 0.46 -2.17 10.14
CA GLY A 108 1.74 -1.47 9.97
C GLY A 108 2.22 -0.85 11.27
N ASP A 109 2.61 0.43 11.20
CA ASP A 109 3.15 1.18 12.35
C ASP A 109 2.08 1.97 13.13
N MET A 110 0.80 1.77 12.82
CA MET A 110 -0.27 2.46 13.53
C MET A 110 -0.34 2.04 15.00
N ASP A 111 -0.57 3.01 15.89
CA ASP A 111 -0.94 2.74 17.28
C ASP A 111 -2.42 2.30 17.33
N VAL A 112 -2.64 0.99 17.24
CA VAL A 112 -3.99 0.41 17.18
C VAL A 112 -4.82 0.68 18.44
N SER A 113 -4.19 1.03 19.56
CA SER A 113 -4.88 1.37 20.81
C SER A 113 -5.65 2.69 20.73
N LYS A 114 -5.30 3.54 19.77
CA LYS A 114 -5.96 4.85 19.52
C LYS A 114 -7.08 4.79 18.49
N LEU A 115 -7.30 3.63 17.87
CA LEU A 115 -8.24 3.47 16.78
C LEU A 115 -9.56 2.84 17.24
N THR A 116 -10.67 3.30 16.67
CA THR A 116 -11.95 2.59 16.81
C THR A 116 -11.99 1.46 15.79
N VAL A 117 -11.84 0.21 16.27
CA VAL A 117 -11.95 -0.99 15.43
C VAL A 117 -13.43 -1.34 15.25
N LEU A 118 -13.90 -1.33 14.00
CA LEU A 118 -15.29 -1.60 13.63
C LEU A 118 -15.56 -3.08 13.34
N GLY A 119 -14.53 -3.83 13.06
CA GLY A 119 -14.55 -5.27 12.80
C GLY A 119 -13.14 -5.70 12.40
N ASN A 120 -12.73 -6.88 12.83
CA ASN A 120 -11.36 -7.38 12.65
C ASN A 120 -11.27 -8.55 11.66
N GLU A 121 -12.42 -9.15 11.32
CA GLU A 121 -12.51 -10.30 10.45
C GLU A 121 -13.43 -10.02 9.25
N TRP A 122 -13.32 -10.85 8.23
CA TRP A 122 -14.21 -10.78 7.07
C TRP A 122 -15.68 -10.88 7.47
N GLY A 123 -16.51 -9.98 6.93
CA GLY A 123 -17.94 -9.93 7.25
C GLY A 123 -18.27 -9.19 8.55
N GLN A 124 -17.30 -8.83 9.36
CA GLN A 124 -17.52 -8.03 10.58
C GLN A 124 -17.47 -6.54 10.28
N PHE A 125 -18.54 -5.82 10.62
CA PHE A 125 -18.58 -4.35 10.57
C PHE A 125 -19.62 -3.81 11.55
N ASN A 126 -19.20 -3.14 12.60
CA ASN A 126 -20.10 -2.55 13.60
C ASN A 126 -20.64 -1.20 13.12
N ILE A 127 -21.85 -1.20 12.58
CA ILE A 127 -22.50 -0.01 12.02
C ILE A 127 -22.80 1.04 13.10
N GLU A 128 -23.10 0.64 14.35
CA GLU A 128 -23.39 1.58 15.43
C GLU A 128 -22.14 2.36 15.84
N LYS A 129 -21.00 1.67 16.01
CA LYS A 129 -19.70 2.33 16.24
C LYS A 129 -19.33 3.24 15.05
N TYR A 130 -19.58 2.78 13.81
CA TYR A 130 -19.33 3.57 12.61
C TYR A 130 -20.14 4.85 12.60
N ALA A 131 -21.45 4.79 12.87
CA ALA A 131 -22.32 5.95 12.96
C ALA A 131 -21.89 6.92 14.07
N ALA A 132 -21.44 6.40 15.23
CA ALA A 132 -20.96 7.21 16.35
C ALA A 132 -19.69 8.01 16.03
N LEU A 133 -18.87 7.56 15.08
CA LEU A 133 -17.71 8.31 14.57
C LEU A 133 -18.10 9.50 13.69
N ALA A 134 -19.38 9.63 13.30
CA ALA A 134 -19.87 10.65 12.35
C ALA A 134 -18.93 10.74 11.11
N PRO A 135 -18.76 9.68 10.34
CA PRO A 135 -17.74 9.59 9.29
C PRO A 135 -18.02 10.61 8.16
N ASP A 136 -16.98 11.31 7.71
CA ASP A 136 -17.03 12.16 6.52
C ASP A 136 -16.83 11.32 5.23
N VAL A 137 -16.01 10.26 5.31
CA VAL A 137 -15.69 9.38 4.20
C VAL A 137 -15.28 7.98 4.68
N LEU A 138 -15.68 6.95 3.93
CA LEU A 138 -15.18 5.58 4.06
C LEU A 138 -14.20 5.29 2.93
N ILE A 139 -13.04 4.72 3.23
CA ILE A 139 -12.00 4.42 2.22
C ILE A 139 -11.65 2.94 2.28
N SER A 140 -11.62 2.27 1.12
CA SER A 140 -11.19 0.88 1.02
C SER A 140 -10.38 0.63 -0.24
N THR A 141 -9.76 -0.53 -0.32
CA THR A 141 -9.17 -1.05 -1.56
C THR A 141 -10.22 -1.78 -2.40
N LEU A 142 -9.89 -1.93 -3.69
CA LEU A 142 -10.67 -2.72 -4.65
C LEU A 142 -9.77 -3.84 -5.16
N PHE A 143 -10.21 -5.08 -4.99
CA PHE A 143 -9.51 -6.29 -5.45
C PHE A 143 -10.19 -6.95 -6.66
N ASP A 144 -11.18 -6.30 -7.24
CA ASP A 144 -11.92 -6.81 -8.40
C ASP A 144 -12.35 -5.70 -9.36
N SER A 145 -12.78 -6.10 -10.55
CA SER A 145 -13.32 -5.20 -11.58
C SER A 145 -14.73 -4.71 -11.29
N ALA A 146 -15.44 -5.32 -10.33
CA ALA A 146 -16.79 -4.93 -9.94
C ALA A 146 -16.81 -3.70 -9.03
N GLY A 147 -15.61 -3.29 -8.52
CA GLY A 147 -15.48 -2.16 -7.63
C GLY A 147 -15.96 -2.47 -6.20
N THR A 148 -15.85 -3.73 -5.79
CA THR A 148 -16.19 -4.19 -4.45
C THR A 148 -15.23 -3.56 -3.43
N LEU A 149 -15.79 -2.86 -2.44
CA LEU A 149 -15.00 -2.30 -1.34
C LEU A 149 -14.58 -3.42 -0.39
N TRP A 150 -13.27 -3.65 -0.29
CA TRP A 150 -12.69 -4.75 0.49
C TRP A 150 -13.08 -4.65 1.96
N TYR A 151 -13.46 -5.77 2.58
CA TYR A 151 -13.97 -5.88 3.96
C TYR A 151 -15.24 -5.07 4.26
N VAL A 152 -15.94 -4.51 3.28
CA VAL A 152 -17.29 -3.97 3.47
C VAL A 152 -18.29 -5.07 3.20
N PRO A 153 -19.04 -5.57 4.22
CA PRO A 153 -19.97 -6.68 4.04
C PRO A 153 -21.10 -6.33 3.08
N GLU A 154 -21.37 -7.15 2.08
CA GLU A 154 -22.34 -6.86 1.03
C GLU A 154 -23.77 -6.71 1.58
N GLU A 155 -24.13 -7.54 2.57
CA GLU A 155 -25.46 -7.50 3.21
C GLU A 155 -25.73 -6.20 3.98
N SER A 156 -24.70 -5.52 4.44
CA SER A 156 -24.83 -4.26 5.17
C SER A 156 -24.33 -3.03 4.41
N LYS A 157 -23.73 -3.20 3.24
CA LYS A 157 -23.13 -2.18 2.39
C LYS A 157 -24.04 -0.96 2.18
N ALA A 158 -25.32 -1.19 1.85
CA ALA A 158 -26.26 -0.09 1.64
C ALA A 158 -26.46 0.78 2.89
N LYS A 159 -26.46 0.19 4.10
CA LYS A 159 -26.57 0.91 5.36
C LYS A 159 -25.28 1.68 5.66
N ILE A 160 -24.12 1.07 5.42
CA ILE A 160 -22.80 1.67 5.62
C ILE A 160 -22.62 2.90 4.70
N LEU A 161 -22.88 2.74 3.40
CA LEU A 161 -22.71 3.80 2.40
C LEU A 161 -23.76 4.92 2.48
N LYS A 162 -24.84 4.71 3.22
CA LYS A 162 -25.82 5.78 3.54
C LYS A 162 -25.27 6.77 4.57
N LEU A 163 -24.33 6.35 5.43
CA LEU A 163 -23.76 7.20 6.49
C LEU A 163 -22.66 8.12 5.98
N ALA A 164 -21.86 7.67 5.01
CA ALA A 164 -20.82 8.48 4.38
C ALA A 164 -20.55 8.02 2.94
N PRO A 165 -20.10 8.92 2.04
CA PRO A 165 -19.61 8.52 0.73
C PRO A 165 -18.35 7.65 0.86
N SER A 166 -18.06 6.88 -0.18
CA SER A 166 -16.89 5.99 -0.18
C SER A 166 -15.92 6.28 -1.31
N VAL A 167 -14.64 6.04 -1.03
CA VAL A 167 -13.53 6.08 -1.99
C VAL A 167 -12.92 4.68 -2.10
N GLY A 168 -12.74 4.19 -3.32
CA GLY A 168 -12.07 2.92 -3.63
C GLY A 168 -10.76 3.16 -4.37
N ILE A 169 -9.66 2.60 -3.85
CA ILE A 169 -8.34 2.60 -4.51
C ILE A 169 -8.04 1.19 -5.00
N SER A 170 -7.86 1.02 -6.29
CA SER A 170 -7.64 -0.30 -6.87
C SER A 170 -6.23 -0.81 -6.61
N VAL A 171 -6.18 -2.07 -6.18
CA VAL A 171 -4.97 -2.90 -6.06
C VAL A 171 -5.11 -4.17 -6.93
N TYR A 172 -5.84 -4.05 -8.01
CA TYR A 172 -6.25 -5.13 -8.91
C TYR A 172 -5.86 -4.77 -10.35
N ASP A 173 -5.40 -5.77 -11.11
CA ASP A 173 -5.08 -5.68 -12.55
C ASP A 173 -4.19 -4.46 -12.90
N ARG A 174 -3.15 -4.27 -12.11
CA ARG A 174 -2.15 -3.20 -12.31
C ARG A 174 -0.87 -3.49 -11.57
N GLN A 175 0.19 -2.78 -11.96
CA GLN A 175 1.47 -2.87 -11.27
C GLN A 175 1.48 -2.02 -9.99
N MET A 176 2.24 -2.45 -8.99
CA MET A 176 2.40 -1.79 -7.69
C MET A 176 2.68 -0.26 -7.78
N PRO A 177 3.56 0.26 -8.66
CA PRO A 177 3.80 1.70 -8.73
C PRO A 177 2.56 2.54 -9.05
N VAL A 178 1.60 1.99 -9.82
CA VAL A 178 0.35 2.67 -10.14
C VAL A 178 -0.52 2.82 -8.89
N SER A 179 -0.68 1.74 -8.10
CA SER A 179 -1.43 1.78 -6.84
C SER A 179 -0.76 2.69 -5.81
N LEU A 180 0.57 2.70 -5.72
CA LEU A 180 1.34 3.61 -4.86
C LEU A 180 1.09 5.09 -5.20
N GLN A 181 1.12 5.45 -6.49
CA GLN A 181 0.82 6.81 -6.94
C GLN A 181 -0.61 7.22 -6.62
N ARG A 182 -1.58 6.31 -6.79
CA ARG A 182 -2.99 6.57 -6.46
C ARG A 182 -3.21 6.76 -4.96
N MET A 183 -2.59 5.94 -4.12
CA MET A 183 -2.67 6.06 -2.67
C MET A 183 -2.02 7.35 -2.18
N LEU A 184 -0.85 7.71 -2.72
CA LEU A 184 -0.22 8.99 -2.41
C LEU A 184 -1.08 10.18 -2.86
N ALA A 185 -1.68 10.14 -4.06
CA ALA A 185 -2.59 11.19 -4.53
C ALA A 185 -3.80 11.36 -3.59
N LEU A 186 -4.35 10.27 -3.07
CA LEU A 186 -5.39 10.31 -2.04
C LEU A 186 -4.87 10.98 -0.77
N ALA A 187 -3.72 10.54 -0.23
CA ALA A 187 -3.13 11.11 0.97
C ALA A 187 -2.85 12.61 0.82
N VAL A 188 -2.32 13.04 -0.33
CA VAL A 188 -2.09 14.47 -0.64
C VAL A 188 -3.40 15.26 -0.69
N SER A 189 -4.46 14.66 -1.24
CA SER A 189 -5.77 15.31 -1.24
C SER A 189 -6.32 15.51 0.18
N LEU A 190 -5.98 14.60 1.09
CA LEU A 190 -6.36 14.62 2.51
C LEU A 190 -5.43 15.48 3.40
N GLY A 191 -4.39 16.07 2.82
CA GLY A 191 -3.52 17.01 3.53
C GLY A 191 -2.07 16.59 3.70
N ALA A 192 -1.67 15.40 3.22
CA ALA A 192 -0.26 15.01 3.22
C ALA A 192 0.60 16.01 2.41
N ASP A 193 1.80 16.30 2.90
CA ASP A 193 2.78 17.11 2.17
C ASP A 193 3.61 16.22 1.26
N GLU A 194 3.26 16.21 -0.03
CA GLU A 194 3.98 15.43 -1.06
C GLU A 194 5.47 15.78 -1.16
N LYS A 195 5.84 17.01 -0.78
CA LYS A 195 7.21 17.52 -0.83
C LYS A 195 8.00 17.27 0.46
N SER A 196 7.38 16.61 1.44
CA SER A 196 8.09 16.26 2.68
C SER A 196 9.31 15.39 2.40
N ALA A 197 10.39 15.62 3.17
CA ALA A 197 11.61 14.81 3.05
C ALA A 197 11.33 13.31 3.23
N ARG A 198 10.40 12.97 4.14
CA ARG A 198 9.98 11.58 4.40
C ARG A 198 9.45 10.90 3.13
N ILE A 199 8.51 11.53 2.43
CA ILE A 199 7.91 10.96 1.22
C ILE A 199 8.94 10.89 0.08
N ALA A 200 9.76 11.93 -0.08
CA ALA A 200 10.81 11.95 -1.10
C ALA A 200 11.85 10.82 -0.87
N GLU A 201 12.25 10.62 0.38
CA GLU A 201 13.19 9.56 0.76
C GLU A 201 12.56 8.16 0.56
N ALA A 202 11.30 7.96 0.96
CA ALA A 202 10.59 6.70 0.78
C ALA A 202 10.46 6.34 -0.72
N LYS A 203 10.11 7.29 -1.58
CA LYS A 203 10.09 7.10 -3.04
C LYS A 203 11.46 6.66 -3.56
N LYS A 204 12.52 7.36 -3.15
CA LYS A 204 13.89 7.03 -3.57
C LYS A 204 14.32 5.64 -3.12
N LYS A 205 14.00 5.25 -1.88
CA LYS A 205 14.29 3.90 -1.38
C LYS A 205 13.57 2.84 -2.19
N PHE A 206 12.30 3.06 -2.49
CA PHE A 206 11.50 2.15 -3.33
C PHE A 206 12.10 1.99 -4.73
N GLU A 207 12.49 3.08 -5.39
CA GLU A 207 13.11 3.06 -6.71
C GLU A 207 14.46 2.31 -6.67
N THR A 208 15.25 2.52 -5.63
CA THR A 208 16.53 1.83 -5.40
C THR A 208 16.31 0.32 -5.21
N ALA A 209 15.33 -0.07 -4.39
CA ALA A 209 14.98 -1.47 -4.17
C ALA A 209 14.45 -2.14 -5.46
N ALA A 210 13.66 -1.43 -6.26
CA ALA A 210 13.19 -1.93 -7.55
C ALA A 210 14.34 -2.18 -8.53
N GLU A 211 15.33 -1.28 -8.57
CA GLU A 211 16.52 -1.47 -9.42
C GLU A 211 17.40 -2.60 -8.93
N ARG A 212 17.55 -2.77 -7.60
CA ARG A 212 18.24 -3.92 -7.02
C ARG A 212 17.57 -5.23 -7.42
N LEU A 213 16.23 -5.32 -7.29
CA LEU A 213 15.50 -6.53 -7.68
C LEU A 213 15.64 -6.82 -9.18
N ARG A 214 15.56 -5.80 -10.03
CA ARG A 214 15.79 -5.96 -11.49
C ARG A 214 17.20 -6.49 -11.77
N THR A 215 18.20 -5.98 -11.09
CA THR A 215 19.59 -6.40 -11.24
C THR A 215 19.77 -7.84 -10.76
N ALA A 216 19.22 -8.21 -9.61
CA ALA A 216 19.26 -9.58 -9.08
C ALA A 216 18.57 -10.59 -10.03
N ALA A 217 17.37 -10.26 -10.50
CA ALA A 217 16.63 -11.10 -11.44
C ALA A 217 17.38 -11.29 -12.77
N LYS A 218 17.98 -10.21 -13.30
CA LYS A 218 18.79 -10.28 -14.52
C LYS A 218 20.07 -11.11 -14.34
N ALA A 219 20.70 -11.04 -13.18
CA ALA A 219 21.91 -11.81 -12.87
C ALA A 219 21.63 -13.29 -12.62
N ARG A 220 20.42 -13.62 -12.19
CA ARG A 220 20.00 -14.98 -11.80
C ARG A 220 18.68 -15.41 -12.46
N PRO A 221 18.60 -15.39 -13.82
CA PRO A 221 17.35 -15.69 -14.53
C PRO A 221 16.88 -17.14 -14.37
N GLU A 222 17.78 -18.03 -13.95
CA GLU A 222 17.49 -19.44 -13.67
C GLU A 222 16.74 -19.66 -12.36
N ILE A 223 16.75 -18.71 -11.43
CA ILE A 223 16.08 -18.82 -10.13
C ILE A 223 14.59 -18.66 -10.29
N LYS A 224 13.86 -19.70 -9.97
CA LYS A 224 12.40 -19.76 -10.04
C LYS A 224 11.79 -19.36 -8.70
N VAL A 225 10.82 -18.46 -8.71
CA VAL A 225 10.11 -17.98 -7.52
C VAL A 225 8.66 -18.41 -7.58
N LEU A 226 8.17 -19.05 -6.53
CA LEU A 226 6.76 -19.46 -6.36
C LEU A 226 6.12 -18.62 -5.25
N ALA A 227 4.94 -18.09 -5.50
CA ALA A 227 4.14 -17.41 -4.47
C ALA A 227 3.04 -18.34 -3.95
N GLY A 228 2.94 -18.48 -2.65
CA GLY A 228 1.97 -19.39 -2.04
C GLY A 228 1.37 -18.87 -0.73
N SER A 229 0.28 -19.53 -0.34
CA SER A 229 -0.41 -19.35 0.93
C SER A 229 -0.85 -20.73 1.43
N ALA A 230 -1.05 -20.89 2.73
CA ALA A 230 -1.35 -22.19 3.32
C ALA A 230 -2.57 -22.12 4.25
N SER A 231 -3.43 -23.14 4.16
CA SER A 231 -4.44 -23.49 5.14
C SER A 231 -4.20 -24.92 5.62
N GLN A 232 -5.02 -25.40 6.55
CA GLN A 232 -4.88 -26.75 7.10
C GLN A 232 -4.87 -27.84 6.01
N ASP A 233 -5.73 -27.72 5.00
CA ASP A 233 -5.94 -28.78 4.00
C ASP A 233 -5.40 -28.43 2.62
N ILE A 234 -5.08 -27.17 2.37
CA ILE A 234 -4.82 -26.63 1.03
C ILE A 234 -3.56 -25.76 1.03
N PHE A 235 -2.73 -25.96 0.01
CA PHE A 235 -1.70 -25.03 -0.41
C PHE A 235 -2.20 -24.26 -1.64
N TYR A 236 -2.21 -22.95 -1.56
CA TYR A 236 -2.68 -22.06 -2.62
C TYR A 236 -1.46 -21.55 -3.39
N VAL A 237 -1.42 -21.80 -4.70
CA VAL A 237 -0.39 -21.23 -5.57
C VAL A 237 -0.95 -20.00 -6.27
N SER A 238 -0.37 -18.84 -6.02
CA SER A 238 -0.87 -17.56 -6.54
C SER A 238 -0.61 -17.41 -8.04
N GLY A 239 -1.62 -16.87 -8.75
CA GLY A 239 -1.43 -16.29 -10.08
C GLY A 239 -0.92 -14.85 -9.96
N SER A 240 -0.19 -14.38 -10.97
CA SER A 240 0.37 -13.02 -10.94
C SER A 240 -0.60 -11.94 -11.42
N ASN A 241 -1.46 -12.23 -12.39
CA ASN A 241 -2.23 -11.24 -13.16
C ASN A 241 -3.08 -10.27 -12.33
N LEU A 242 -3.50 -10.68 -11.13
CA LEU A 242 -4.38 -9.88 -10.26
C LEU A 242 -3.64 -9.30 -9.06
N SER A 243 -2.39 -9.69 -8.84
CA SER A 243 -1.57 -9.28 -7.70
C SER A 243 -0.60 -8.17 -8.08
N ILE A 244 -0.73 -7.00 -7.49
CA ILE A 244 0.10 -5.82 -7.82
C ILE A 244 1.60 -6.05 -7.59
N ASP A 245 1.95 -6.86 -6.60
CA ASP A 245 3.33 -7.23 -6.28
C ASP A 245 3.89 -8.23 -7.29
N LEU A 246 3.20 -9.35 -7.57
CA LEU A 246 3.67 -10.36 -8.51
C LEU A 246 3.76 -9.84 -9.94
N GLU A 247 2.78 -9.03 -10.38
CA GLU A 247 2.85 -8.33 -11.67
C GLU A 247 4.07 -7.41 -11.75
N TYR A 248 4.36 -6.69 -10.67
CA TYR A 248 5.53 -5.82 -10.65
C TYR A 248 6.84 -6.60 -10.59
N PHE A 249 6.91 -7.68 -9.82
CA PHE A 249 8.09 -8.55 -9.78
C PHE A 249 8.40 -9.15 -11.16
N LYS A 250 7.38 -9.61 -11.90
CA LYS A 250 7.53 -10.07 -13.29
C LYS A 250 8.03 -8.94 -14.20
N ALA A 251 7.49 -7.74 -14.09
CA ALA A 251 7.93 -6.59 -14.86
C ALA A 251 9.39 -6.19 -14.56
N LEU A 252 9.89 -6.50 -13.37
CA LEU A 252 11.30 -6.35 -12.99
C LEU A 252 12.19 -7.52 -13.43
N GLY A 253 11.62 -8.56 -14.06
CA GLY A 253 12.34 -9.70 -14.63
C GLY A 253 12.44 -10.92 -13.74
N VAL A 254 11.72 -10.96 -12.59
CA VAL A 254 11.69 -12.14 -11.73
C VAL A 254 11.00 -13.30 -12.44
N ASN A 255 11.60 -14.48 -12.40
CA ASN A 255 11.08 -15.71 -12.99
C ASN A 255 10.02 -16.32 -12.05
N ILE A 256 8.79 -15.80 -12.12
CA ILE A 256 7.65 -16.29 -11.33
C ILE A 256 7.11 -17.58 -11.96
N VAL A 257 7.04 -18.63 -11.15
CA VAL A 257 6.34 -19.88 -11.49
C VAL A 257 4.89 -19.75 -11.07
N GLU A 258 3.98 -19.92 -12.01
CA GLU A 258 2.56 -19.72 -11.76
C GLU A 258 1.68 -20.78 -12.45
N PRO A 259 0.47 -21.00 -11.92
CA PRO A 259 -0.50 -21.89 -12.54
C PRO A 259 -0.96 -21.40 -13.92
N SER A 260 -1.41 -22.32 -14.76
CA SER A 260 -2.03 -21.94 -16.03
C SER A 260 -3.34 -21.16 -15.80
N ALA A 261 -3.72 -20.31 -16.77
CA ALA A 261 -5.00 -19.59 -16.73
C ALA A 261 -6.22 -20.51 -16.53
N LYS A 262 -6.15 -21.76 -17.06
CA LYS A 262 -7.19 -22.77 -16.84
C LYS A 262 -7.25 -23.21 -15.38
N ALA A 263 -6.12 -23.40 -14.71
CA ALA A 263 -6.04 -23.81 -13.30
C ALA A 263 -6.51 -22.69 -12.36
N LEU A 264 -6.22 -21.45 -12.70
CA LEU A 264 -6.66 -20.27 -11.93
C LEU A 264 -8.17 -19.96 -12.05
N LYS A 265 -8.85 -20.50 -13.07
CA LYS A 265 -10.25 -20.15 -13.36
C LYS A 265 -11.21 -20.41 -12.21
N ALA A 266 -10.98 -21.46 -11.41
CA ALA A 266 -11.85 -21.85 -10.29
C ALA A 266 -11.87 -20.77 -9.17
N SER A 267 -10.78 -20.01 -9.00
CA SER A 267 -10.65 -18.92 -8.03
C SER A 267 -10.87 -17.53 -8.63
N GLY A 268 -11.39 -17.43 -9.84
CA GLY A 268 -11.51 -16.14 -10.53
C GLY A 268 -10.17 -15.56 -11.00
N GLY A 269 -9.12 -16.35 -11.08
CA GLY A 269 -7.79 -15.92 -11.55
C GLY A 269 -6.74 -15.73 -10.44
N TRP A 270 -7.11 -15.90 -9.18
CA TRP A 270 -6.24 -15.59 -8.05
C TRP A 270 -5.22 -16.67 -7.71
N PHE A 271 -5.67 -17.92 -7.62
CA PHE A 271 -4.83 -19.04 -7.18
C PHE A 271 -5.33 -20.39 -7.66
N GLU A 272 -4.43 -21.38 -7.67
CA GLU A 272 -4.77 -22.79 -7.78
C GLU A 272 -4.69 -23.45 -6.41
N ASN A 273 -5.71 -24.25 -6.08
CA ASN A 273 -5.74 -25.06 -4.87
C ASN A 273 -5.02 -26.39 -5.10
N LEU A 274 -4.02 -26.66 -4.30
CA LEU A 274 -3.34 -27.94 -4.28
C LEU A 274 -3.59 -28.65 -2.95
N SER A 275 -3.89 -29.95 -2.98
CA SER A 275 -3.76 -30.75 -1.78
C SER A 275 -2.29 -30.85 -1.39
N TRP A 276 -2.00 -31.13 -0.14
CA TRP A 276 -0.64 -31.24 0.36
C TRP A 276 0.18 -32.35 -0.33
N GLU A 277 -0.48 -33.39 -0.86
CA GLU A 277 0.18 -34.44 -1.64
C GLU A 277 0.75 -33.92 -2.98
N ASN A 278 0.18 -32.85 -3.53
CA ASN A 278 0.53 -32.25 -4.81
C ASN A 278 1.28 -30.91 -4.68
N VAL A 279 1.80 -30.59 -3.50
CA VAL A 279 2.47 -29.31 -3.22
C VAL A 279 3.75 -29.12 -4.07
N ASP A 280 4.33 -30.20 -4.60
CA ASP A 280 5.51 -30.24 -5.46
C ASP A 280 5.22 -30.04 -6.95
N LYS A 281 3.94 -29.82 -7.32
CA LYS A 281 3.53 -29.62 -8.72
C LYS A 281 4.29 -28.49 -9.43
N TYR A 282 4.67 -27.46 -8.70
CA TYR A 282 5.37 -26.29 -9.23
C TYR A 282 6.76 -26.18 -8.60
N PRO A 283 7.80 -26.77 -9.24
CA PRO A 283 9.16 -26.70 -8.68
C PRO A 283 9.69 -25.26 -8.72
N ALA A 284 10.18 -24.80 -7.58
CA ALA A 284 10.73 -23.47 -7.40
C ALA A 284 11.98 -23.48 -6.52
N ASP A 285 12.87 -22.52 -6.75
CA ASP A 285 14.09 -22.35 -5.98
C ASP A 285 13.86 -21.49 -4.73
N VAL A 286 12.95 -20.51 -4.83
CA VAL A 286 12.52 -19.65 -3.72
C VAL A 286 11.01 -19.72 -3.61
N ILE A 287 10.49 -19.82 -2.40
CA ILE A 287 9.05 -19.75 -2.12
C ILE A 287 8.78 -18.49 -1.30
N ILE A 288 7.88 -17.62 -1.78
CA ILE A 288 7.41 -16.46 -1.06
C ILE A 288 6.03 -16.76 -0.47
N MET A 289 5.90 -16.75 0.86
CA MET A 289 4.73 -17.24 1.60
C MET A 289 3.95 -16.10 2.23
N ASP A 290 2.64 -16.20 2.14
CA ASP A 290 1.68 -15.30 2.76
C ASP A 290 1.94 -15.17 4.28
N ASP A 291 2.20 -13.95 4.74
CA ASP A 291 2.55 -13.62 6.12
C ASP A 291 1.34 -13.13 6.96
N ARG A 292 0.14 -13.10 6.37
CA ARG A 292 -1.07 -12.66 7.10
C ARG A 292 -1.41 -13.62 8.23
N SER A 293 -1.90 -13.07 9.33
CA SER A 293 -2.29 -13.81 10.54
C SER A 293 -3.40 -14.86 10.30
N ALA A 294 -4.17 -14.72 9.23
CA ALA A 294 -5.23 -15.64 8.84
C ALA A 294 -4.73 -16.92 8.14
N THR A 295 -3.42 -17.02 7.83
CA THR A 295 -2.83 -18.16 7.11
C THR A 295 -1.88 -18.95 8.02
N ILE A 296 -1.61 -20.20 7.65
CA ILE A 296 -0.62 -21.03 8.37
C ILE A 296 0.77 -20.56 7.94
N GLN A 297 1.59 -20.21 8.92
CA GLN A 297 2.95 -19.76 8.68
C GLN A 297 3.88 -20.93 8.32
N PRO A 298 4.93 -20.73 7.53
CA PRO A 298 5.83 -21.81 7.08
C PRO A 298 6.39 -22.69 8.20
N ALA A 299 6.65 -22.09 9.38
CA ALA A 299 7.16 -22.81 10.54
C ALA A 299 6.15 -23.78 11.16
N ASP A 300 4.84 -23.50 10.98
CA ASP A 300 3.74 -24.26 11.54
C ASP A 300 3.19 -25.32 10.58
N ILE A 301 3.71 -25.37 9.34
CA ILE A 301 3.33 -26.40 8.35
C ILE A 301 3.93 -27.74 8.76
N THR A 302 3.09 -28.70 9.09
CA THR A 302 3.50 -30.02 9.58
C THR A 302 3.68 -31.08 8.50
N GLU A 303 3.13 -30.84 7.30
CA GLU A 303 3.04 -31.77 6.18
C GLU A 303 4.41 -32.24 5.71
N ALA A 304 4.58 -33.57 5.62
CA ALA A 304 5.84 -34.19 5.24
C ALA A 304 6.23 -33.86 3.78
N THR A 305 5.25 -33.65 2.91
CA THR A 305 5.44 -33.26 1.51
C THR A 305 6.01 -31.84 1.40
N TRP A 306 5.51 -30.89 2.19
CA TRP A 306 6.08 -29.54 2.30
C TRP A 306 7.55 -29.58 2.74
N LYS A 307 7.84 -30.31 3.79
CA LYS A 307 9.20 -30.45 4.36
C LYS A 307 10.19 -31.11 3.38
N LYS A 308 9.70 -31.83 2.36
CA LYS A 308 10.53 -32.44 1.32
C LYS A 308 10.84 -31.52 0.16
N LEU A 309 10.13 -30.41 -0.01
CA LEU A 309 10.39 -29.46 -1.10
C LEU A 309 11.85 -28.99 -1.06
N PRO A 310 12.53 -28.94 -2.22
CA PRO A 310 13.94 -28.52 -2.30
C PRO A 310 14.17 -27.12 -1.73
N ALA A 311 13.29 -26.15 -2.05
CA ALA A 311 13.37 -24.78 -1.53
C ALA A 311 13.22 -24.72 0.00
N VAL A 312 12.31 -25.52 0.58
CA VAL A 312 12.12 -25.60 2.03
C VAL A 312 13.34 -26.20 2.72
N LYS A 313 13.90 -27.31 2.18
CA LYS A 313 15.14 -27.92 2.69
C LYS A 313 16.34 -26.98 2.61
N ALA A 314 16.38 -26.13 1.60
CA ALA A 314 17.44 -25.14 1.42
C ALA A 314 17.27 -23.89 2.28
N GLY A 315 16.16 -23.75 3.04
CA GLY A 315 15.84 -22.55 3.80
C GLY A 315 15.50 -21.34 2.94
N GLN A 316 15.02 -21.57 1.71
CA GLN A 316 14.72 -20.54 0.72
C GLN A 316 13.22 -20.22 0.69
N VAL A 317 12.66 -20.00 1.89
CA VAL A 317 11.28 -19.57 2.09
C VAL A 317 11.30 -18.22 2.79
N ILE A 318 10.66 -17.22 2.19
CA ILE A 318 10.57 -15.86 2.74
C ILE A 318 9.11 -15.39 2.84
N ALA A 319 8.87 -14.36 3.64
CA ALA A 319 7.54 -13.76 3.78
C ALA A 319 7.12 -12.96 2.55
N ARG A 320 5.83 -12.95 2.27
CA ARG A 320 5.15 -12.14 1.27
C ARG A 320 3.85 -11.58 1.84
N SER A 321 3.59 -10.31 1.66
CA SER A 321 2.28 -9.71 1.96
C SER A 321 1.44 -9.61 0.68
N PRO A 322 0.50 -10.54 0.41
CA PRO A 322 -0.33 -10.51 -0.80
C PRO A 322 -1.34 -9.35 -0.80
N GLU A 323 -1.65 -8.81 0.35
CA GLU A 323 -2.41 -7.56 0.54
C GLU A 323 -1.49 -6.49 1.13
N PRO A 324 -0.51 -5.96 0.38
CA PRO A 324 0.48 -5.08 0.94
C PRO A 324 -0.13 -3.75 1.37
N ILE A 325 0.42 -3.16 2.43
CA ILE A 325 0.16 -1.77 2.77
C ILE A 325 0.75 -0.92 1.63
N VAL A 326 -0.14 -0.22 0.89
CA VAL A 326 0.23 0.48 -0.35
C VAL A 326 0.87 1.82 -0.03
N SER A 327 2.02 1.79 0.64
CA SER A 327 2.91 2.92 0.87
C SER A 327 4.32 2.61 0.35
N TYR A 328 5.09 3.64 0.00
CA TYR A 328 6.48 3.44 -0.45
C TYR A 328 7.32 2.80 0.65
N ASP A 329 7.11 3.19 1.92
CA ASP A 329 7.83 2.63 3.06
C ASP A 329 7.59 1.13 3.22
N LYS A 330 6.34 0.67 3.09
CA LYS A 330 5.97 -0.74 3.31
C LYS A 330 6.16 -1.63 2.09
N CYS A 331 6.13 -1.05 0.88
CA CYS A 331 6.41 -1.81 -0.34
C CYS A 331 7.91 -1.97 -0.63
N THR A 332 8.78 -1.09 -0.10
CA THR A 332 10.25 -1.19 -0.28
C THR A 332 10.81 -2.52 0.24
N PRO A 333 10.52 -2.96 1.48
CA PRO A 333 11.02 -4.23 1.99
C PRO A 333 10.62 -5.46 1.16
N LEU A 334 9.45 -5.42 0.51
CA LEU A 334 9.01 -6.54 -0.34
C LEU A 334 9.98 -6.77 -1.52
N LEU A 335 10.47 -5.66 -2.10
CA LEU A 335 11.42 -5.69 -3.21
C LEU A 335 12.82 -6.10 -2.72
N ASP A 336 13.28 -5.51 -1.62
CA ASP A 336 14.62 -5.78 -1.06
C ASP A 336 14.75 -7.22 -0.57
N ASN A 337 13.76 -7.75 0.13
CA ASN A 337 13.76 -9.12 0.63
C ASN A 337 13.77 -10.13 -0.52
N LEU A 338 13.00 -9.87 -1.58
CA LEU A 338 13.00 -10.75 -2.75
C LEU A 338 14.31 -10.66 -3.53
N ALA A 339 14.88 -9.46 -3.67
CA ALA A 339 16.19 -9.28 -4.31
C ALA A 339 17.27 -10.07 -3.54
N GLU A 340 17.32 -9.92 -2.22
CA GLU A 340 18.26 -10.64 -1.36
C GLU A 340 18.08 -12.16 -1.45
N ALA A 341 16.82 -12.63 -1.46
CA ALA A 341 16.51 -14.05 -1.62
C ALA A 341 17.03 -14.60 -2.96
N ILE A 342 16.83 -13.87 -4.07
CA ILE A 342 17.32 -14.27 -5.40
C ILE A 342 18.85 -14.25 -5.45
N GLU A 343 19.50 -13.20 -4.91
CA GLU A 343 20.96 -13.06 -4.85
C GLU A 343 21.64 -14.25 -4.14
N LYS A 344 21.02 -14.71 -3.03
CA LYS A 344 21.56 -15.78 -2.17
C LYS A 344 21.07 -17.19 -2.55
N ALA A 345 20.04 -17.30 -3.38
CA ALA A 345 19.41 -18.57 -3.69
C ALA A 345 20.39 -19.59 -4.28
N LYS A 346 20.26 -20.83 -3.84
CA LYS A 346 20.84 -21.99 -4.52
C LYS A 346 19.86 -22.50 -5.56
N LYS A 347 20.33 -22.90 -6.74
CA LYS A 347 19.52 -23.60 -7.72
C LYS A 347 19.20 -25.00 -7.19
N VAL A 348 17.93 -25.26 -6.87
CA VAL A 348 17.47 -26.51 -6.24
C VAL A 348 16.29 -27.16 -6.95
N ALA A 349 15.69 -26.46 -7.96
CA ALA A 349 14.52 -26.91 -8.72
C ALA A 349 14.72 -26.80 -10.24
#